data_c534dd319fa31690b6fc42f9df6c018a
#
_entry.id   c534dd319fa31690b6fc42f9df6c018a
#
_cell.length_a   1.000
_cell.length_b   1.000
_cell.length_c   1.000
_cell.angle_alpha   90.00
_cell.angle_beta   90.00
_cell.angle_gamma   90.00
#
_symmetry.space_group_name_H-M   'P 1'
#
loop_
_entity.id
_entity.type
_entity.pdbx_description
1 polymer ?
#
loop_
_entity_poly.entity_id
_entity_poly.type
_entity_poly.pdbx_seq_one_letter_code
_entity_poly.pdbx_strand_id
1 'polypeptide(L)'
;DKLRKLVPVKTICMHGSPISQYDSKNIWENYSYKELGIIGEPYFDINYDSVFYLTDTGRRWDGWRVSVRDKVEQQQEWEKQGLVYRSTNDIIKAIKFETFPKQTMMTFHPQRWHNNYILWLKELLCQNAKNCIKRIIVWKKN
;
A
#
# COMPACT_ATOMS: atom_id res chain seq x y z
N ASP A 1 9.26 19.00 -9.81
CA ASP A 1 9.51 20.46 -9.70
C ASP A 1 8.26 21.30 -9.45
N LYS A 2 7.06 20.96 -9.99
CA LYS A 2 5.84 21.75 -9.74
C LYS A 2 5.46 21.80 -8.26
N LEU A 3 5.46 20.66 -7.56
CA LEU A 3 5.15 20.58 -6.13
C LEU A 3 6.20 21.29 -5.26
N ARG A 4 7.46 21.23 -5.64
CA ARG A 4 8.55 21.89 -4.92
C ARG A 4 8.47 23.41 -4.89
N LYS A 5 7.68 24.01 -5.79
CA LYS A 5 7.37 25.45 -5.76
C LYS A 5 6.39 25.81 -4.65
N LEU A 6 5.67 24.83 -4.13
CA LEU A 6 4.64 25.04 -3.10
C LEU A 6 5.08 24.53 -1.73
N VAL A 7 5.74 23.36 -1.70
CA VAL A 7 6.16 22.69 -0.47
C VAL A 7 7.49 21.96 -0.69
N PRO A 8 8.32 21.82 0.35
CA PRO A 8 9.54 20.98 0.25
C PRO A 8 9.15 19.51 0.05
N VAL A 9 9.60 18.92 -1.06
CA VAL A 9 9.41 17.49 -1.36
C VAL A 9 10.75 16.79 -1.18
N LYS A 10 10.83 15.94 -0.15
CA LYS A 10 12.04 15.19 0.21
C LYS A 10 11.95 13.70 -0.09
N THR A 11 10.76 13.14 -0.20
CA THR A 11 10.53 11.73 -0.49
C THR A 11 9.59 11.58 -1.68
N ILE A 12 9.64 10.45 -2.33
CA ILE A 12 8.75 10.08 -3.43
C ILE A 12 8.36 8.62 -3.27
N CYS A 13 7.15 8.28 -3.66
CA CYS A 13 6.71 6.89 -3.75
C CYS A 13 6.11 6.66 -5.13
N MET A 14 6.58 5.62 -5.81
CA MET A 14 6.11 5.30 -7.17
C MET A 14 4.73 4.67 -7.12
N HIS A 15 3.80 5.24 -7.88
CA HIS A 15 2.46 4.70 -8.03
C HIS A 15 2.37 3.78 -9.24
N GLY A 16 1.99 2.53 -9.02
CA GLY A 16 1.83 1.54 -10.08
C GLY A 16 0.38 1.41 -10.57
N SER A 17 0.21 0.94 -11.80
CA SER A 17 -1.07 0.52 -12.34
C SER A 17 -1.13 -1.01 -12.47
N PRO A 18 -2.19 -1.68 -12.00
CA PRO A 18 -2.31 -3.14 -12.10
C PRO A 18 -2.42 -3.65 -13.55
N ILE A 19 -2.81 -2.78 -14.48
CA ILE A 19 -2.94 -3.10 -15.91
C ILE A 19 -1.68 -2.76 -16.71
N SER A 20 -0.76 -2.00 -16.15
CA SER A 20 0.50 -1.69 -16.83
C SER A 20 1.39 -2.93 -16.92
N GLN A 21 2.05 -3.12 -18.06
CA GLN A 21 3.08 -4.14 -18.24
C GLN A 21 4.41 -3.75 -17.55
N TYR A 22 4.60 -2.45 -17.29
CA TYR A 22 5.79 -1.90 -16.68
C TYR A 22 5.58 -1.64 -15.20
N ASP A 23 6.59 -1.93 -14.40
CA ASP A 23 6.64 -1.45 -13.02
C ASP A 23 7.23 -0.03 -13.01
N SER A 24 6.50 0.90 -12.40
CA SER A 24 6.94 2.31 -12.34
C SER A 24 8.25 2.48 -11.58
N LYS A 25 8.62 1.53 -10.70
CA LYS A 25 9.89 1.54 -9.97
C LYS A 25 11.10 1.36 -10.88
N ASN A 26 10.94 0.70 -12.04
CA ASN A 26 12.04 0.43 -12.96
C ASN A 26 12.66 1.70 -13.57
N ILE A 27 11.99 2.86 -13.46
CA ILE A 27 12.61 4.13 -13.83
C ILE A 27 13.89 4.39 -13.06
N TRP A 28 13.98 3.91 -11.83
CA TRP A 28 15.13 4.11 -10.95
C TRP A 28 16.33 3.18 -11.29
N GLU A 29 16.19 2.24 -12.21
CA GLU A 29 17.29 1.47 -12.78
C GLU A 29 18.18 2.36 -13.66
N ASN A 30 17.60 3.39 -14.30
CA ASN A 30 18.28 4.27 -15.24
C ASN A 30 18.49 5.70 -14.69
N TYR A 31 17.81 6.06 -13.61
CA TYR A 31 17.86 7.40 -13.01
C TYR A 31 18.00 7.30 -11.50
N SER A 32 18.72 8.25 -10.90
CA SER A 32 18.84 8.34 -9.45
C SER A 32 17.90 9.40 -8.88
N TYR A 33 16.93 8.98 -8.05
CA TYR A 33 16.10 9.96 -7.32
C TYR A 33 16.92 10.79 -6.33
N LYS A 34 18.07 10.29 -5.87
CA LYS A 34 18.99 11.03 -4.97
C LYS A 34 19.60 12.24 -5.67
N GLU A 35 19.92 12.14 -6.96
CA GLU A 35 20.40 13.29 -7.78
C GLU A 35 19.33 14.38 -7.94
N LEU A 36 18.06 14.01 -7.79
CA LEU A 36 16.94 14.93 -7.77
C LEU A 36 16.71 15.56 -6.39
N GLY A 37 17.58 15.33 -5.40
CA GLY A 37 17.44 15.79 -4.03
C GLY A 37 16.31 15.10 -3.26
N ILE A 38 15.93 13.89 -3.68
CA ILE A 38 15.01 13.02 -2.96
C ILE A 38 15.84 12.12 -2.05
N ILE A 39 15.51 12.11 -0.76
CA ILE A 39 16.26 11.36 0.26
C ILE A 39 15.78 9.93 0.44
N GLY A 40 14.59 9.59 -0.07
CA GLY A 40 14.07 8.23 0.05
C GLY A 40 12.88 7.94 -0.85
N GLU A 41 12.85 6.68 -1.30
CA GLU A 41 11.74 6.00 -1.94
C GLU A 41 11.41 4.75 -1.09
N PRO A 42 10.18 4.64 -0.53
CA PRO A 42 9.87 3.63 0.48
C PRO A 42 10.14 2.18 0.07
N TYR A 43 9.97 1.82 -1.19
CA TYR A 43 10.20 0.45 -1.65
C TYR A 43 11.68 0.06 -1.74
N PHE A 44 12.59 1.04 -1.72
CA PHE A 44 14.04 0.81 -1.81
C PHE A 44 14.77 1.15 -0.51
N ASP A 45 14.27 2.15 0.23
CA ASP A 45 15.02 2.71 1.37
C ASP A 45 14.45 2.28 2.73
N ILE A 46 13.29 1.59 2.78
CA ILE A 46 12.75 1.04 4.02
C ILE A 46 13.15 -0.42 4.17
N ASN A 47 13.75 -0.75 5.31
CA ASN A 47 14.02 -2.13 5.68
C ASN A 47 12.75 -2.79 6.25
N TYR A 48 12.08 -3.57 5.42
CA TYR A 48 10.86 -4.30 5.82
C TYR A 48 11.10 -5.51 6.71
N ASP A 49 12.34 -5.88 7.01
CA ASP A 49 12.60 -6.87 8.06
C ASP A 49 12.33 -6.29 9.46
N SER A 50 12.41 -4.96 9.60
CA SER A 50 12.17 -4.26 10.85
C SER A 50 10.93 -3.37 10.85
N VAL A 51 10.39 -3.03 9.68
CA VAL A 51 9.23 -2.16 9.52
C VAL A 51 8.06 -2.94 8.94
N PHE A 52 7.02 -3.13 9.74
CA PHE A 52 5.79 -3.77 9.29
C PHE A 52 5.06 -2.92 8.26
N TYR A 53 4.57 -3.54 7.18
CA TYR A 53 3.88 -2.82 6.10
C TYR A 53 2.39 -3.17 6.04
N LEU A 54 1.57 -2.15 6.02
CA LEU A 54 0.13 -2.25 5.82
C LEU A 54 -0.33 -1.40 4.64
N THR A 55 -1.29 -1.91 3.90
CA THR A 55 -1.99 -1.15 2.84
C THR A 55 -3.49 -1.40 2.90
N ASP A 56 -4.29 -0.34 2.69
CA ASP A 56 -5.75 -0.44 2.58
C ASP A 56 -6.21 -0.83 1.17
N THR A 57 -5.30 -1.34 0.33
CA THR A 57 -5.62 -1.81 -1.02
C THR A 57 -6.78 -2.81 -0.98
N GLY A 58 -7.81 -2.57 -1.80
CA GLY A 58 -9.01 -3.41 -1.81
C GLY A 58 -9.98 -3.14 -0.66
N ARG A 59 -9.85 -2.03 0.08
CA ARG A 59 -10.64 -1.65 1.27
C ARG A 59 -10.47 -2.60 2.44
N ARG A 60 -9.31 -3.19 2.59
CA ARG A 60 -8.95 -4.04 3.71
C ARG A 60 -7.46 -3.92 3.98
N TRP A 61 -7.04 -4.02 5.22
CA TRP A 61 -5.63 -3.85 5.60
C TRP A 61 -4.75 -5.07 5.30
N ASP A 62 -5.34 -6.24 5.07
CA ASP A 62 -4.66 -7.39 4.46
C ASP A 62 -4.76 -7.37 2.92
N GLY A 63 -4.75 -6.19 2.33
CA GLY A 63 -4.95 -5.93 0.90
C GLY A 63 -3.89 -6.54 -0.02
N TRP A 64 -2.74 -6.93 0.51
CA TRP A 64 -1.71 -7.65 -0.22
C TRP A 64 -2.24 -8.94 -0.88
N ARG A 65 -3.29 -9.57 -0.32
CA ARG A 65 -3.93 -10.76 -0.89
C ARG A 65 -4.64 -10.50 -2.22
N VAL A 66 -5.03 -9.26 -2.49
CA VAL A 66 -5.70 -8.83 -3.71
C VAL A 66 -4.89 -7.78 -4.48
N SER A 67 -3.73 -7.39 -3.99
CA SER A 67 -2.84 -6.47 -4.66
C SER A 67 -1.96 -7.18 -5.67
N VAL A 68 -1.72 -6.53 -6.80
CA VAL A 68 -0.79 -7.02 -7.82
C VAL A 68 0.63 -6.56 -7.52
N ARG A 69 0.80 -5.37 -6.92
CA ARG A 69 2.11 -4.71 -6.75
C ARG A 69 2.41 -4.23 -5.33
N ASP A 70 1.38 -3.98 -4.54
CA ASP A 70 1.46 -3.50 -3.17
C ASP A 70 1.80 -4.67 -2.22
N LYS A 71 2.99 -5.24 -2.39
CA LYS A 71 3.48 -6.40 -1.66
C LYS A 71 4.91 -6.18 -1.25
N VAL A 72 5.29 -6.77 -0.12
CA VAL A 72 6.66 -6.91 0.33
C VAL A 72 6.95 -8.38 0.59
N GLU A 73 8.21 -8.80 0.52
CA GLU A 73 8.60 -10.20 0.63
C GLU A 73 8.28 -10.77 2.02
N GLN A 74 8.37 -9.95 3.06
CA GLN A 74 8.14 -10.33 4.46
C GLN A 74 6.67 -10.66 4.79
N GLN A 75 5.76 -10.45 3.86
CA GLN A 75 4.32 -10.56 4.09
C GLN A 75 3.89 -11.94 4.61
N GLN A 76 4.49 -13.00 4.06
CA GLN A 76 4.16 -14.38 4.48
C GLN A 76 4.64 -14.69 5.89
N GLU A 77 5.78 -14.13 6.28
CA GLU A 77 6.32 -14.31 7.62
C GLU A 77 5.45 -13.60 8.67
N TRP A 78 5.00 -12.39 8.38
CA TRP A 78 4.08 -11.67 9.24
C TRP A 78 2.72 -12.38 9.38
N GLU A 79 2.24 -13.02 8.31
CA GLU A 79 1.03 -13.82 8.37
C GLU A 79 1.18 -15.02 9.32
N LYS A 80 2.31 -15.73 9.29
CA LYS A 80 2.63 -16.81 10.23
C LYS A 80 2.69 -16.33 11.68
N GLN A 81 3.18 -15.11 11.89
CA GLN A 81 3.21 -14.46 13.20
C GLN A 81 1.84 -13.94 13.66
N GLY A 82 0.80 -14.10 12.87
CA GLY A 82 -0.57 -13.62 13.19
C GLY A 82 -0.77 -12.12 12.98
N LEU A 83 0.17 -11.42 12.36
CA LEU A 83 0.08 -9.98 12.07
C LEU A 83 -0.81 -9.74 10.84
N VAL A 84 -2.08 -10.09 10.96
CA VAL A 84 -3.09 -9.95 9.90
C VAL A 84 -4.25 -9.08 10.39
N TYR A 85 -4.43 -7.94 9.76
CA TYR A 85 -5.49 -6.99 10.08
C TYR A 85 -6.42 -6.84 8.88
N ARG A 86 -7.69 -7.20 9.04
CA ARG A 86 -8.69 -7.09 7.94
C ARG A 86 -9.37 -5.73 7.93
N SER A 87 -9.61 -5.18 9.10
CA SER A 87 -10.36 -3.94 9.29
C SER A 87 -9.59 -2.95 10.15
N THR A 88 -9.98 -1.67 10.08
CA THR A 88 -9.45 -0.65 10.98
C THR A 88 -9.73 -0.97 12.45
N ASN A 89 -10.85 -1.63 12.74
CA ASN A 89 -11.17 -2.06 14.11
C ASN A 89 -10.18 -3.09 14.64
N ASP A 90 -9.64 -3.97 13.79
CA ASP A 90 -8.61 -4.92 14.20
C ASP A 90 -7.32 -4.21 14.57
N ILE A 91 -6.93 -3.19 13.79
CA ILE A 91 -5.77 -2.33 14.10
C ILE A 91 -5.99 -1.59 15.42
N ILE A 92 -7.18 -0.97 15.61
CA ILE A 92 -7.50 -0.25 16.85
C ILE A 92 -7.43 -1.20 18.07
N LYS A 93 -7.97 -2.41 17.93
CA LYS A 93 -7.86 -3.43 18.99
C LYS A 93 -6.40 -3.79 19.28
N ALA A 94 -5.61 -4.07 18.25
CA ALA A 94 -4.20 -4.42 18.42
C ALA A 94 -3.40 -3.30 19.10
N ILE A 95 -3.67 -2.04 18.75
CA ILE A 95 -3.05 -0.87 19.41
C ILE A 95 -3.48 -0.81 20.89
N LYS A 96 -4.76 -1.00 21.20
CA LYS A 96 -5.27 -0.98 22.58
C LYS A 96 -4.70 -2.11 23.45
N PHE A 97 -4.40 -3.25 22.84
CA PHE A 97 -3.81 -4.40 23.54
C PHE A 97 -2.28 -4.44 23.43
N GLU A 98 -1.65 -3.38 22.92
CA GLU A 98 -0.20 -3.26 22.77
C GLU A 98 0.45 -4.39 21.93
N THR A 99 -0.33 -5.01 21.04
CA THR A 99 0.12 -6.09 20.15
C THR A 99 0.41 -5.60 18.72
N PHE A 100 0.17 -4.31 18.45
CA PHE A 100 0.46 -3.72 17.15
C PHE A 100 1.97 -3.45 17.01
N PRO A 101 2.59 -3.74 15.84
CA PRO A 101 4.02 -3.51 15.63
C PRO A 101 4.41 -2.05 15.85
N LYS A 102 5.49 -1.82 16.60
CA LYS A 102 5.94 -0.47 16.99
C LYS A 102 6.42 0.37 15.80
N GLN A 103 7.01 -0.27 14.79
CA GLN A 103 7.44 0.38 13.56
C GLN A 103 6.57 -0.12 12.42
N THR A 104 5.76 0.77 11.88
CA THR A 104 4.80 0.41 10.83
C THR A 104 4.75 1.50 9.76
N MET A 105 4.87 1.10 8.51
CA MET A 105 4.52 1.92 7.36
C MET A 105 3.09 1.59 6.92
N MET A 106 2.27 2.62 6.76
CA MET A 106 0.89 2.48 6.31
C MET A 106 0.68 3.24 5.00
N THR A 107 0.20 2.53 3.98
CA THR A 107 -0.28 3.14 2.73
C THR A 107 -1.78 3.14 2.70
N PHE A 108 -2.40 4.30 2.54
CA PHE A 108 -3.84 4.45 2.51
C PHE A 108 -4.30 5.35 1.37
N HIS A 109 -5.55 5.17 0.97
CA HIS A 109 -6.14 5.83 -0.18
C HIS A 109 -7.27 6.77 0.26
N PRO A 110 -6.99 8.06 0.52
CA PRO A 110 -7.98 9.02 1.03
C PRO A 110 -9.21 9.18 0.13
N GLN A 111 -9.07 8.96 -1.18
CA GLN A 111 -10.20 9.02 -2.12
C GLN A 111 -11.31 7.99 -1.83
N ARG A 112 -11.08 7.04 -0.91
CA ARG A 112 -12.08 6.07 -0.45
C ARG A 112 -12.85 6.54 0.78
N TRP A 113 -12.44 7.66 1.36
CA TRP A 113 -13.04 8.22 2.57
C TRP A 113 -14.10 9.23 2.18
N HIS A 114 -15.36 8.86 2.37
CA HIS A 114 -16.51 9.71 2.07
C HIS A 114 -17.37 9.91 3.31
N ASN A 115 -17.72 11.15 3.57
CA ASN A 115 -18.72 11.48 4.59
C ASN A 115 -20.16 11.28 4.05
N ASN A 116 -20.33 11.14 2.74
CA ASN A 116 -21.61 10.84 2.11
C ASN A 116 -21.78 9.34 1.98
N TYR A 117 -22.85 8.80 2.60
CA TYR A 117 -23.14 7.37 2.64
C TYR A 117 -23.34 6.75 1.26
N ILE A 118 -23.98 7.47 0.34
CA ILE A 118 -24.25 6.97 -1.02
C ILE A 118 -22.92 6.81 -1.80
N LEU A 119 -22.05 7.81 -1.72
CA LEU A 119 -20.73 7.75 -2.36
C LEU A 119 -19.86 6.66 -1.73
N TRP A 120 -19.92 6.51 -0.41
CA TRP A 120 -19.23 5.45 0.30
C TRP A 120 -19.73 4.06 -0.13
N LEU A 121 -21.05 3.85 -0.24
CA LEU A 121 -21.64 2.59 -0.67
C LEU A 121 -21.28 2.27 -2.14
N LYS A 122 -21.39 3.27 -3.02
CA LYS A 122 -20.99 3.13 -4.44
C LYS A 122 -19.52 2.69 -4.54
N GLU A 123 -18.63 3.34 -3.81
CA GLU A 123 -17.21 2.99 -3.82
C GLU A 123 -16.97 1.58 -3.27
N LEU A 124 -17.69 1.19 -2.19
CA LEU A 124 -17.64 -0.17 -1.62
C LEU A 124 -18.00 -1.24 -2.66
N LEU A 125 -19.13 -1.06 -3.35
CA LEU A 125 -19.59 -2.02 -4.37
C LEU A 125 -18.62 -2.10 -5.56
N CYS A 126 -18.20 -0.93 -6.07
CA CYS A 126 -17.23 -0.87 -7.17
C CYS A 126 -15.89 -1.52 -6.78
N GLN A 127 -15.40 -1.28 -5.56
CA GLN A 127 -14.14 -1.88 -5.10
C GLN A 127 -14.25 -3.40 -4.93
N ASN A 128 -15.37 -3.90 -4.41
CA ASN A 128 -15.59 -5.34 -4.31
C ASN A 128 -15.61 -6.02 -5.68
N ALA A 129 -16.27 -5.44 -6.68
CA ALA A 129 -16.22 -5.92 -8.05
C ALA A 129 -14.79 -5.93 -8.61
N LYS A 130 -14.02 -4.85 -8.42
CA LYS A 130 -12.61 -4.78 -8.79
C LYS A 130 -11.76 -5.84 -8.08
N ASN A 131 -12.04 -6.13 -6.81
CA ASN A 131 -11.32 -7.15 -6.06
C ASN A 131 -11.56 -8.56 -6.63
N CYS A 132 -12.76 -8.87 -7.08
CA CYS A 132 -13.06 -10.13 -7.75
C CYS A 132 -12.24 -10.28 -9.04
N ILE A 133 -12.20 -9.24 -9.87
CA ILE A 133 -11.40 -9.23 -11.10
C ILE A 133 -9.90 -9.38 -10.79
N LYS A 134 -9.39 -8.64 -9.79
CA LYS A 134 -7.98 -8.73 -9.38
C LYS A 134 -7.60 -10.13 -8.90
N ARG A 135 -8.47 -10.84 -8.17
CA ARG A 135 -8.21 -12.23 -7.77
C ARG A 135 -8.01 -13.13 -8.96
N ILE A 136 -8.82 -13.00 -10.00
CA ILE A 136 -8.69 -13.77 -11.23
C ILE A 136 -7.35 -13.45 -11.93
N ILE A 137 -6.97 -12.18 -11.99
CA ILE A 137 -5.69 -11.75 -12.59
C ILE A 137 -4.50 -12.31 -11.81
N VAL A 138 -4.54 -12.23 -10.48
CA VAL A 138 -3.47 -12.78 -9.62
C VAL A 138 -3.38 -14.30 -9.77
N TRP A 139 -4.51 -14.98 -9.80
CA TRP A 139 -4.55 -16.44 -9.98
C TRP A 139 -3.96 -16.91 -11.33
N LYS A 140 -4.17 -16.13 -12.39
CA LYS A 140 -3.60 -16.45 -13.72
C LYS A 140 -2.10 -16.15 -13.85
N LYS A 141 -1.52 -15.38 -12.91
CA LYS A 141 -0.09 -15.00 -12.94
C LYS A 141 0.78 -15.92 -12.07
N ASN A 142 0.16 -16.70 -11.21
CA ASN A 142 0.81 -17.74 -10.41
C ASN A 142 0.66 -19.11 -11.10
#